data_b369efbdb9e0f288b8723f585c5c6c4d
#
_entry.id   b369efbdb9e0f288b8723f585c5c6c4d
#
_cell.length_a   1.000
_cell.length_b   1.000
_cell.length_c   1.000
_cell.angle_alpha   90.00
_cell.angle_beta   90.00
_cell.angle_gamma   90.00
#
_symmetry.space_group_name_H-M   'P 1'
#
loop_
_entity.id
_entity.type
_entity.pdbx_description
1 polymer ?
#
loop_
_entity_poly.entity_id
_entity_poly.type
_entity_poly.pdbx_seq_one_letter_code
_entity_poly.pdbx_strand_id
1 'polypeptide(L)'
;MAGKFERKCFSDINLDDPFFDSLKADYPGSATSTRFIDWFRRKAASGQKALVFEDEQGIGAFINLKSEEAEEIKLSDGRILPKVERLKITTIKIDERYRHQRIGEGALGLTLWQWRDLRTNEIYVTVFEKHSNLIFLLEKYGFVHVGNNLNGERVYIKDRSKIDFSDPCKAFPFISTQTQAAGCLAIEMAYHDTMFAFSELANTLQERVDISVANGLKKVYIGQPYSLAFKVGEPVLVYRKYTGNEGRPGY
;
A
#
# COMPACT_ATOMS: atom_id res chain seq x y z
N MET A 1 -20.96 -2.40 7.60
CA MET A 1 -20.24 -1.17 7.15
C MET A 1 -19.12 -1.59 6.21
N ALA A 2 -18.81 -0.80 5.19
CA ALA A 2 -17.62 -1.06 4.37
C ALA A 2 -16.37 -0.86 5.24
N GLY A 3 -15.46 -1.83 5.24
CA GLY A 3 -14.23 -1.75 5.98
C GLY A 3 -13.31 -0.67 5.42
N LYS A 4 -12.49 -0.07 6.27
CA LYS A 4 -11.46 0.90 5.89
C LYS A 4 -10.13 0.56 6.56
N PHE A 5 -9.04 1.07 6.01
CA PHE A 5 -7.73 0.95 6.64
C PHE A 5 -7.62 1.94 7.81
N GLU A 6 -7.28 1.42 8.98
CA GLU A 6 -7.03 2.20 10.19
C GLU A 6 -5.70 1.82 10.85
N ARG A 7 -5.10 2.76 11.57
CA ARG A 7 -3.92 2.49 12.40
C ARG A 7 -4.38 2.03 13.78
N LYS A 8 -4.17 0.74 14.10
CA LYS A 8 -4.47 0.13 15.40
C LYS A 8 -3.18 -0.18 16.17
N CYS A 9 -3.21 -0.01 17.49
CA CYS A 9 -2.14 -0.52 18.33
C CYS A 9 -2.12 -2.06 18.25
N PHE A 10 -0.94 -2.66 18.29
CA PHE A 10 -0.84 -4.13 18.30
C PHE A 10 -1.55 -4.75 19.53
N SER A 11 -1.62 -4.03 20.63
CA SER A 11 -2.39 -4.44 21.83
C SER A 11 -3.88 -4.59 21.59
N ASP A 12 -4.42 -3.85 20.61
CA ASP A 12 -5.85 -3.78 20.31
C ASP A 12 -6.25 -4.75 19.19
N ILE A 13 -5.28 -5.53 18.68
CA ILE A 13 -5.47 -6.50 17.61
C ILE A 13 -5.48 -7.89 18.20
N ASN A 14 -6.55 -8.65 17.94
CA ASN A 14 -6.66 -10.02 18.41
C ASN A 14 -5.69 -10.94 17.65
N LEU A 15 -4.59 -11.34 18.32
CA LEU A 15 -3.60 -12.27 17.76
C LEU A 15 -4.18 -13.68 17.51
N ASP A 16 -5.25 -14.05 18.19
CA ASP A 16 -5.89 -15.36 18.06
C ASP A 16 -6.91 -15.41 16.91
N ASP A 17 -7.12 -14.29 16.21
CA ASP A 17 -7.92 -14.26 15.00
C ASP A 17 -7.33 -15.26 13.98
N PRO A 18 -8.17 -16.12 13.35
CA PRO A 18 -7.75 -17.07 12.31
C PRO A 18 -7.00 -16.42 11.15
N PHE A 19 -7.22 -15.14 10.93
CA PHE A 19 -6.45 -14.36 9.97
C PHE A 19 -4.93 -14.55 10.13
N PHE A 20 -4.43 -14.69 11.36
CA PHE A 20 -2.99 -14.81 11.62
C PHE A 20 -2.45 -16.25 11.53
N ASP A 21 -3.27 -17.28 11.36
CA ASP A 21 -2.82 -18.68 11.44
C ASP A 21 -1.77 -19.02 10.38
N SER A 22 -1.93 -18.55 9.14
CA SER A 22 -0.90 -18.78 8.12
C SER A 22 0.43 -18.08 8.43
N LEU A 23 0.40 -16.88 9.04
CA LEU A 23 1.62 -16.18 9.46
C LEU A 23 2.30 -16.91 10.62
N LYS A 24 1.54 -17.46 11.56
CA LYS A 24 2.07 -18.32 12.65
C LYS A 24 2.72 -19.56 12.08
N ALA A 25 2.11 -20.17 11.05
CA ALA A 25 2.65 -21.36 10.36
C ALA A 25 3.90 -21.05 9.52
N ASP A 26 3.93 -19.91 8.82
CA ASP A 26 5.06 -19.50 7.99
C ASP A 26 6.29 -19.10 8.80
N TYR A 27 6.09 -18.60 10.03
CA TYR A 27 7.15 -18.15 10.92
C TYR A 27 7.09 -18.86 12.29
N PRO A 28 7.35 -20.20 12.32
CA PRO A 28 7.30 -20.97 13.56
C PRO A 28 8.46 -20.66 14.50
N GLY A 29 9.46 -19.93 13.99
CA GLY A 29 10.72 -19.62 14.68
C GLY A 29 11.83 -20.63 14.39
N SER A 30 13.05 -20.17 14.43
CA SER A 30 14.27 -20.97 14.25
C SER A 30 15.42 -20.34 15.06
N ALA A 31 16.61 -20.93 14.96
CA ALA A 31 17.80 -20.33 15.58
C ALA A 31 18.14 -18.93 15.01
N THR A 32 17.66 -18.61 13.77
CA THR A 32 17.93 -17.36 13.08
C THR A 32 16.72 -16.46 12.91
N SER A 33 15.51 -16.93 13.24
CA SER A 33 14.27 -16.17 13.09
C SER A 33 13.38 -16.28 14.33
N THR A 34 12.76 -15.15 14.67
CA THR A 34 11.79 -15.09 15.78
C THR A 34 10.44 -15.63 15.35
N ARG A 35 9.76 -16.37 16.21
CA ARG A 35 8.37 -16.79 15.98
C ARG A 35 7.47 -15.56 15.79
N PHE A 36 6.48 -15.68 14.89
CA PHE A 36 5.51 -14.61 14.64
C PHE A 36 4.80 -14.14 15.92
N ILE A 37 4.39 -15.08 16.77
CA ILE A 37 3.73 -14.80 18.04
C ILE A 37 4.59 -13.94 18.96
N ASP A 38 5.87 -14.28 19.10
CA ASP A 38 6.79 -13.54 19.99
C ASP A 38 7.12 -12.15 19.42
N TRP A 39 7.26 -12.07 18.11
CA TRP A 39 7.43 -10.80 17.40
C TRP A 39 6.20 -9.90 17.61
N PHE A 40 4.99 -10.43 17.44
CA PHE A 40 3.75 -9.68 17.61
C PHE A 40 3.60 -9.16 19.06
N ARG A 41 3.82 -10.01 20.05
CA ARG A 41 3.76 -9.64 21.48
C ARG A 41 4.74 -8.55 21.85
N ARG A 42 5.97 -8.59 21.31
CA ARG A 42 6.95 -7.50 21.50
C ARG A 42 6.47 -6.19 20.90
N LYS A 43 5.84 -6.22 19.72
CA LYS A 43 5.26 -5.04 19.10
C LYS A 43 4.12 -4.46 19.95
N ALA A 44 3.25 -5.30 20.48
CA ALA A 44 2.20 -4.90 21.41
C ALA A 44 2.76 -4.26 22.68
N ALA A 45 3.76 -4.89 23.31
CA ALA A 45 4.41 -4.36 24.52
C ALA A 45 5.11 -3.01 24.28
N SER A 46 5.58 -2.74 23.06
CA SER A 46 6.24 -1.47 22.71
C SER A 46 5.28 -0.40 22.18
N GLY A 47 3.95 -0.62 22.25
CA GLY A 47 2.94 0.35 21.81
C GLY A 47 2.95 0.65 20.30
N GLN A 48 3.53 -0.25 19.50
CA GLN A 48 3.58 -0.04 18.05
C GLN A 48 2.21 -0.20 17.40
N LYS A 49 2.05 0.42 16.24
CA LYS A 49 0.81 0.40 15.45
C LYS A 49 1.03 -0.30 14.13
N ALA A 50 0.00 -1.01 13.68
CA ALA A 50 -0.11 -1.56 12.34
C ALA A 50 -1.26 -0.90 11.58
N LEU A 51 -1.23 -0.97 10.25
CA LEU A 51 -2.34 -0.61 9.40
C LEU A 51 -3.22 -1.86 9.22
N VAL A 52 -4.46 -1.77 9.59
CA VAL A 52 -5.42 -2.87 9.60
C VAL A 52 -6.66 -2.47 8.81
N PHE A 53 -7.10 -3.35 7.92
CA PHE A 53 -8.43 -3.30 7.34
C PHE A 53 -9.31 -4.32 8.07
N GLU A 54 -10.41 -3.88 8.59
CA GLU A 54 -11.35 -4.70 9.34
C GLU A 54 -12.79 -4.31 9.01
N ASP A 55 -13.65 -5.28 8.95
CA ASP A 55 -15.09 -5.12 8.80
C ASP A 55 -15.86 -6.04 9.75
N GLU A 56 -17.16 -6.24 9.52
CA GLU A 56 -18.02 -7.09 10.34
C GLU A 56 -17.61 -8.58 10.33
N GLN A 57 -16.79 -9.00 9.37
CA GLN A 57 -16.29 -10.38 9.23
C GLN A 57 -14.90 -10.57 9.89
N GLY A 58 -14.35 -9.54 10.50
CA GLY A 58 -13.03 -9.57 11.14
C GLY A 58 -11.92 -8.93 10.31
N ILE A 59 -10.69 -9.30 10.59
CA ILE A 59 -9.50 -8.72 9.94
C ILE A 59 -9.42 -9.19 8.49
N GLY A 60 -9.39 -8.23 7.57
CA GLY A 60 -9.25 -8.49 6.13
C GLY A 60 -7.87 -8.17 5.57
N ALA A 61 -7.13 -7.25 6.20
CA ALA A 61 -5.75 -6.97 5.84
C ALA A 61 -4.95 -6.46 7.03
N PHE A 62 -3.66 -6.76 7.02
CA PHE A 62 -2.71 -6.34 8.05
C PHE A 62 -1.38 -5.98 7.41
N ILE A 63 -0.88 -4.78 7.74
CA ILE A 63 0.41 -4.28 7.26
C ILE A 63 1.19 -3.70 8.42
N ASN A 64 2.44 -4.13 8.56
CA ASN A 64 3.36 -3.51 9.49
C ASN A 64 4.61 -3.02 8.77
N LEU A 65 5.01 -1.80 9.08
CA LEU A 65 6.16 -1.13 8.52
C LEU A 65 7.19 -0.86 9.63
N LYS A 66 8.45 -0.91 9.28
CA LYS A 66 9.58 -0.57 10.15
C LYS A 66 10.54 0.31 9.37
N SER A 67 10.83 1.51 9.88
CA SER A 67 12.01 2.25 9.42
C SER A 67 13.24 1.53 9.94
N GLU A 68 14.14 1.16 9.05
CA GLU A 68 15.41 0.56 9.40
C GLU A 68 16.52 1.61 9.18
N GLU A 69 17.35 1.79 10.21
CA GLU A 69 18.62 2.45 10.07
C GLU A 69 19.46 1.67 9.06
N ALA A 70 20.56 2.26 8.59
CA ALA A 70 21.39 1.67 7.56
C ALA A 70 21.93 0.28 7.97
N GLU A 71 21.18 -0.77 7.64
CA GLU A 71 21.52 -2.17 7.86
C GLU A 71 21.90 -2.88 6.56
N GLU A 72 22.76 -3.88 6.65
CA GLU A 72 23.11 -4.75 5.54
C GLU A 72 22.02 -5.80 5.32
N ILE A 73 21.70 -6.09 4.06
CA ILE A 73 20.88 -7.25 3.73
C ILE A 73 21.79 -8.33 3.13
N LYS A 74 21.95 -9.44 3.85
CA LYS A 74 22.75 -10.59 3.39
C LYS A 74 21.88 -11.48 2.53
N LEU A 75 22.36 -11.78 1.32
CA LEU A 75 21.70 -12.69 0.39
C LEU A 75 22.32 -14.09 0.48
N SER A 76 21.54 -15.10 0.12
CA SER A 76 21.96 -16.51 0.17
C SER A 76 23.05 -16.87 -0.83
N ASP A 77 23.24 -16.04 -1.87
CA ASP A 77 24.30 -16.19 -2.86
C ASP A 77 25.65 -15.54 -2.43
N GLY A 78 25.74 -15.08 -1.19
CA GLY A 78 26.91 -14.43 -0.63
C GLY A 78 27.02 -12.93 -0.88
N ARG A 79 26.16 -12.34 -1.70
CA ARG A 79 26.12 -10.89 -1.89
C ARG A 79 25.57 -10.21 -0.65
N ILE A 80 26.10 -9.02 -0.39
CA ILE A 80 25.65 -8.14 0.70
C ILE A 80 25.19 -6.84 0.08
N LEU A 81 23.92 -6.49 0.29
CA LEU A 81 23.43 -5.20 -0.14
C LEU A 81 23.92 -4.10 0.81
N PRO A 82 24.23 -2.92 0.28
CA PRO A 82 24.87 -1.86 1.05
C PRO A 82 24.00 -1.36 2.18
N LYS A 83 24.63 -0.74 3.18
CA LYS A 83 23.97 -0.05 4.28
C LYS A 83 23.34 1.24 3.78
N VAL A 84 22.04 1.26 3.65
CA VAL A 84 21.24 2.46 3.35
C VAL A 84 19.98 2.46 4.21
N GLU A 85 19.47 3.64 4.47
CA GLU A 85 18.17 3.76 5.14
C GLU A 85 17.06 3.18 4.28
N ARG A 86 16.26 2.30 4.87
CA ARG A 86 15.16 1.61 4.20
C ARG A 86 13.89 1.64 5.02
N LEU A 87 12.76 1.71 4.33
CA LEU A 87 11.50 1.31 4.91
C LEU A 87 11.28 -0.18 4.64
N LYS A 88 11.13 -0.97 5.68
CA LYS A 88 10.80 -2.39 5.55
C LYS A 88 9.31 -2.63 5.70
N ILE A 89 8.72 -3.33 4.74
CA ILE A 89 7.42 -3.97 4.93
C ILE A 89 7.69 -5.27 5.68
N THR A 90 7.51 -5.26 7.00
CA THR A 90 7.80 -6.44 7.83
C THR A 90 6.72 -7.51 7.74
N THR A 91 5.49 -7.08 7.45
CA THR A 91 4.35 -7.97 7.24
C THR A 91 3.36 -7.28 6.31
N ILE A 92 2.88 -7.99 5.32
CA ILE A 92 1.73 -7.64 4.50
C ILE A 92 0.93 -8.90 4.24
N LYS A 93 -0.31 -8.92 4.71
CA LYS A 93 -1.23 -10.03 4.49
C LYS A 93 -2.62 -9.51 4.16
N ILE A 94 -3.25 -10.12 3.18
CA ILE A 94 -4.63 -9.88 2.78
C ILE A 94 -5.38 -11.21 2.87
N ASP A 95 -6.55 -11.19 3.48
CA ASP A 95 -7.41 -12.35 3.56
C ASP A 95 -7.97 -12.73 2.18
N GLU A 96 -8.10 -14.02 1.91
CA GLU A 96 -8.60 -14.54 0.63
C GLU A 96 -10.04 -14.12 0.34
N ARG A 97 -10.84 -13.85 1.36
CA ARG A 97 -12.21 -13.35 1.24
C ARG A 97 -12.32 -12.07 0.42
N TYR A 98 -11.24 -11.30 0.39
CA TYR A 98 -11.16 -10.01 -0.32
C TYR A 98 -10.42 -10.12 -1.66
N ARG A 99 -10.28 -11.33 -2.21
CA ARG A 99 -9.80 -11.50 -3.59
C ARG A 99 -10.67 -10.69 -4.54
N HIS A 100 -10.04 -10.04 -5.51
CA HIS A 100 -10.67 -9.19 -6.52
C HIS A 100 -11.27 -7.85 -6.01
N GLN A 101 -11.23 -7.57 -4.71
CA GLN A 101 -11.69 -6.29 -4.15
C GLN A 101 -10.57 -5.23 -4.07
N ARG A 102 -9.42 -5.50 -4.68
CA ARG A 102 -8.26 -4.59 -4.79
C ARG A 102 -7.72 -4.08 -3.45
N ILE A 103 -8.06 -4.72 -2.33
CA ILE A 103 -7.57 -4.34 -1.00
C ILE A 103 -6.05 -4.42 -0.94
N GLY A 104 -5.43 -5.44 -1.56
CA GLY A 104 -3.97 -5.52 -1.66
C GLY A 104 -3.34 -4.35 -2.40
N GLU A 105 -4.00 -3.85 -3.44
CA GLU A 105 -3.56 -2.67 -4.18
C GLU A 105 -3.65 -1.40 -3.30
N GLY A 106 -4.76 -1.21 -2.59
CA GLY A 106 -4.92 -0.12 -1.63
C GLY A 106 -3.92 -0.18 -0.48
N ALA A 107 -3.70 -1.36 0.08
CA ALA A 107 -2.71 -1.64 1.12
C ALA A 107 -1.29 -1.24 0.69
N LEU A 108 -0.88 -1.67 -0.51
CA LEU A 108 0.42 -1.31 -1.08
C LEU A 108 0.49 0.19 -1.37
N GLY A 109 -0.60 0.80 -1.85
CA GLY A 109 -0.67 2.23 -2.11
C GLY A 109 -0.41 3.09 -0.87
N LEU A 110 -1.07 2.77 0.23
CA LEU A 110 -0.85 3.45 1.52
C LEU A 110 0.59 3.27 2.02
N THR A 111 1.16 2.09 1.83
CA THR A 111 2.55 1.79 2.16
C THR A 111 3.53 2.63 1.35
N LEU A 112 3.30 2.74 0.04
CA LEU A 112 4.14 3.52 -0.87
C LEU A 112 4.02 5.03 -0.61
N TRP A 113 2.85 5.53 -0.24
CA TRP A 113 2.70 6.92 0.20
C TRP A 113 3.46 7.20 1.49
N GLN A 114 3.40 6.31 2.48
CA GLN A 114 4.19 6.46 3.69
C GLN A 114 5.70 6.46 3.38
N TRP A 115 6.17 5.60 2.48
CA TRP A 115 7.56 5.61 2.02
C TRP A 115 7.96 6.94 1.37
N ARG A 116 7.10 7.49 0.51
CA ARG A 116 7.33 8.80 -0.11
C ARG A 116 7.54 9.90 0.94
N ASP A 117 6.68 9.91 1.96
CA ASP A 117 6.67 10.96 2.98
C ASP A 117 7.86 10.85 3.94
N LEU A 118 8.32 9.63 4.24
CA LEU A 118 9.53 9.39 5.05
C LEU A 118 10.82 9.76 4.35
N ARG A 119 10.80 9.94 3.02
CA ARG A 119 11.96 10.30 2.20
C ARG A 119 13.14 9.33 2.26
N THR A 120 12.95 8.10 2.72
CA THR A 120 13.98 7.04 2.64
C THR A 120 14.27 6.68 1.19
N ASN A 121 15.50 6.25 0.90
CA ASN A 121 15.90 5.93 -0.47
C ASN A 121 15.23 4.68 -1.01
N GLU A 122 15.12 3.66 -0.18
CA GLU A 122 14.59 2.37 -0.58
C GLU A 122 13.44 1.93 0.32
N ILE A 123 12.49 1.22 -0.29
CA ILE A 123 11.51 0.40 0.42
C ILE A 123 11.72 -1.06 0.00
N TYR A 124 11.65 -1.99 0.96
CA TYR A 124 11.82 -3.40 0.66
C TYR A 124 10.87 -4.30 1.43
N VAL A 125 10.74 -5.52 0.92
CA VAL A 125 9.94 -6.60 1.51
C VAL A 125 10.62 -7.94 1.25
N THR A 126 10.49 -8.87 2.18
CA THR A 126 10.84 -10.26 1.98
C THR A 126 9.57 -11.09 1.86
N VAL A 127 9.51 -12.01 0.91
CA VAL A 127 8.31 -12.78 0.60
C VAL A 127 8.67 -14.20 0.15
N PHE A 128 7.97 -15.21 0.66
CA PHE A 128 8.11 -16.59 0.17
C PHE A 128 7.55 -16.73 -1.24
N GLU A 129 8.21 -17.55 -2.06
CA GLU A 129 7.84 -17.79 -3.46
C GLU A 129 6.39 -18.23 -3.65
N LYS A 130 5.82 -18.94 -2.68
CA LYS A 130 4.43 -19.42 -2.70
C LYS A 130 3.38 -18.28 -2.76
N HIS A 131 3.73 -17.06 -2.38
CA HIS A 131 2.83 -15.90 -2.39
C HIS A 131 2.85 -15.18 -3.75
N SER A 132 2.58 -15.90 -4.83
CA SER A 132 2.66 -15.42 -6.22
C SER A 132 1.81 -14.17 -6.49
N ASN A 133 0.63 -14.05 -5.89
CA ASN A 133 -0.24 -12.88 -6.05
C ASN A 133 0.38 -11.61 -5.46
N LEU A 134 1.04 -11.73 -4.30
CA LEU A 134 1.76 -10.61 -3.71
C LEU A 134 2.98 -10.24 -4.56
N ILE A 135 3.73 -11.23 -5.02
CA ILE A 135 4.88 -11.04 -5.91
C ILE A 135 4.45 -10.27 -7.18
N PHE A 136 3.40 -10.74 -7.85
CA PHE A 136 2.85 -10.06 -9.03
C PHE A 136 2.47 -8.60 -8.73
N LEU A 137 1.87 -8.33 -7.58
CA LEU A 137 1.50 -6.98 -7.17
C LEU A 137 2.74 -6.11 -6.92
N LEU A 138 3.76 -6.63 -6.26
CA LEU A 138 5.01 -5.92 -6.01
C LEU A 138 5.71 -5.54 -7.32
N GLU A 139 5.86 -6.50 -8.24
CA GLU A 139 6.49 -6.28 -9.55
C GLU A 139 5.72 -5.27 -10.41
N LYS A 140 4.39 -5.35 -10.40
CA LYS A 140 3.51 -4.37 -11.06
C LYS A 140 3.77 -2.94 -10.58
N TYR A 141 4.06 -2.78 -9.28
CA TYR A 141 4.34 -1.47 -8.68
C TYR A 141 5.83 -1.15 -8.56
N GLY A 142 6.66 -1.79 -9.38
CA GLY A 142 8.06 -1.42 -9.59
C GLY A 142 9.04 -1.91 -8.54
N PHE A 143 8.67 -2.90 -7.73
CA PHE A 143 9.64 -3.64 -6.92
C PHE A 143 10.43 -4.60 -7.79
N VAL A 144 11.71 -4.71 -7.55
CA VAL A 144 12.63 -5.57 -8.29
C VAL A 144 13.17 -6.67 -7.38
N HIS A 145 13.14 -7.92 -7.82
CA HIS A 145 13.76 -9.04 -7.14
C HIS A 145 15.28 -8.91 -7.21
N VAL A 146 15.95 -8.88 -6.06
CA VAL A 146 17.40 -8.69 -5.98
C VAL A 146 18.15 -9.93 -5.51
N GLY A 147 17.46 -10.94 -5.03
CA GLY A 147 18.02 -12.21 -4.54
C GLY A 147 17.17 -12.78 -3.42
N ASN A 148 17.61 -13.87 -2.81
CA ASN A 148 16.94 -14.49 -1.67
C ASN A 148 17.72 -14.20 -0.39
N ASN A 149 17.03 -14.04 0.74
CA ASN A 149 17.69 -13.96 2.03
C ASN A 149 18.10 -15.35 2.56
N LEU A 150 18.74 -15.38 3.73
CA LEU A 150 19.21 -16.64 4.35
C LEU A 150 18.06 -17.56 4.81
N ASN A 151 16.83 -17.03 4.90
CA ASN A 151 15.63 -17.80 5.27
C ASN A 151 14.88 -18.34 4.03
N GLY A 152 15.41 -18.15 2.83
CA GLY A 152 14.81 -18.59 1.57
C GLY A 152 13.70 -17.67 1.03
N GLU A 153 13.47 -16.52 1.64
CA GLU A 153 12.52 -15.53 1.13
C GLU A 153 13.15 -14.71 0.01
N ARG A 154 12.39 -14.41 -1.03
CA ARG A 154 12.76 -13.47 -2.08
C ARG A 154 12.80 -12.04 -1.52
N VAL A 155 13.86 -11.30 -1.81
CA VAL A 155 14.03 -9.90 -1.42
C VAL A 155 13.64 -9.01 -2.59
N TYR A 156 12.62 -8.19 -2.40
CA TYR A 156 12.14 -7.21 -3.37
C TYR A 156 12.42 -5.80 -2.87
N ILE A 157 13.04 -4.99 -3.72
CA ILE A 157 13.38 -3.59 -3.40
C ILE A 157 12.79 -2.67 -4.45
N LYS A 158 12.26 -1.53 -4.00
CA LYS A 158 11.95 -0.38 -4.86
C LYS A 158 12.85 0.77 -4.43
N ASP A 159 13.63 1.30 -5.38
CA ASP A 159 14.65 2.32 -5.17
C ASP A 159 14.19 3.65 -5.79
N ARG A 160 14.17 4.71 -4.99
CA ARG A 160 13.74 6.04 -5.42
C ARG A 160 14.59 6.59 -6.57
N SER A 161 15.86 6.24 -6.64
CA SER A 161 16.77 6.68 -7.69
C SER A 161 16.58 5.96 -9.04
N LYS A 162 15.83 4.85 -9.04
CA LYS A 162 15.62 3.97 -10.21
C LYS A 162 14.16 3.87 -10.64
N ILE A 163 13.37 4.91 -10.40
CA ILE A 163 11.95 4.92 -10.76
C ILE A 163 11.78 4.93 -12.28
N ASP A 164 11.00 3.97 -12.78
CA ASP A 164 10.60 3.90 -14.18
C ASP A 164 9.37 4.80 -14.42
N PHE A 165 9.60 6.02 -14.87
CA PHE A 165 8.55 6.98 -15.18
C PHE A 165 7.81 6.70 -16.50
N SER A 166 8.25 5.72 -17.29
CA SER A 166 7.53 5.32 -18.50
C SER A 166 6.27 4.50 -18.19
N ASP A 167 6.22 3.85 -17.01
CA ASP A 167 5.06 3.11 -16.52
C ASP A 167 4.51 3.78 -15.25
N PRO A 168 3.31 4.39 -15.30
CA PRO A 168 2.72 5.06 -14.14
C PRO A 168 2.50 4.15 -12.92
N CYS A 169 2.27 2.84 -13.12
CA CYS A 169 2.16 1.90 -12.01
C CYS A 169 3.52 1.69 -11.33
N LYS A 170 4.57 1.51 -12.12
CA LYS A 170 5.93 1.36 -11.59
C LYS A 170 6.45 2.67 -10.99
N ALA A 171 6.04 3.81 -11.54
CA ALA A 171 6.42 5.11 -10.99
C ALA A 171 5.73 5.44 -9.66
N PHE A 172 4.50 4.97 -9.44
CA PHE A 172 3.74 5.28 -8.22
C PHE A 172 4.58 5.05 -6.94
N PRO A 173 4.63 5.96 -5.97
CA PRO A 173 3.79 7.16 -5.78
C PRO A 173 4.42 8.46 -6.35
N PHE A 174 5.37 8.37 -7.23
CA PHE A 174 6.07 9.53 -7.79
C PHE A 174 5.48 9.94 -9.14
N ILE A 175 5.61 11.22 -9.44
CA ILE A 175 5.26 11.83 -10.71
C ILE A 175 6.54 12.39 -11.31
N SER A 176 6.73 12.23 -12.63
CA SER A 176 7.88 12.80 -13.32
C SER A 176 7.89 14.32 -13.20
N THR A 177 9.03 14.87 -12.82
CA THR A 177 9.25 16.33 -12.80
C THR A 177 9.56 16.91 -14.19
N GLN A 178 9.74 16.05 -15.20
CA GLN A 178 10.03 16.45 -16.58
C GLN A 178 8.76 16.66 -17.42
N THR A 179 7.59 16.62 -16.80
CA THR A 179 6.31 16.91 -17.47
C THR A 179 6.21 18.38 -17.85
N GLN A 180 5.94 18.66 -19.12
CA GLN A 180 5.80 20.02 -19.64
C GLN A 180 4.42 20.62 -19.40
N ALA A 181 3.42 19.77 -19.11
CA ALA A 181 2.04 20.17 -18.90
C ALA A 181 1.37 19.27 -17.85
N ALA A 182 0.37 19.81 -17.17
CA ALA A 182 -0.54 19.07 -16.31
C ALA A 182 -1.98 19.49 -16.62
N GLY A 183 -2.88 18.52 -16.66
CA GLY A 183 -4.30 18.80 -16.85
C GLY A 183 -5.03 19.04 -15.53
N CYS A 184 -6.21 19.64 -15.60
CA CYS A 184 -7.14 19.72 -14.48
C CYS A 184 -8.46 19.05 -14.88
N LEU A 185 -8.84 18.01 -14.16
CA LEU A 185 -10.07 17.27 -14.38
C LEU A 185 -11.08 17.62 -13.28
N ALA A 186 -12.08 18.40 -13.66
CA ALA A 186 -13.17 18.75 -12.77
C ALA A 186 -14.21 17.62 -12.76
N ILE A 187 -14.44 16.99 -11.61
CA ILE A 187 -15.36 15.87 -11.43
C ILE A 187 -16.53 16.31 -10.53
N GLU A 188 -17.76 15.95 -10.92
CA GLU A 188 -18.96 16.17 -10.11
C GLU A 188 -18.82 15.42 -8.77
N MET A 189 -19.42 16.00 -7.68
CA MET A 189 -19.30 15.49 -6.32
C MET A 189 -19.58 13.99 -6.20
N ALA A 190 -20.69 13.53 -6.75
CA ALA A 190 -21.10 12.13 -6.64
C ALA A 190 -20.09 11.17 -7.26
N TYR A 191 -19.55 11.52 -8.45
CA TYR A 191 -18.52 10.68 -9.10
C TYR A 191 -17.18 10.75 -8.38
N HIS A 192 -16.81 11.94 -7.89
CA HIS A 192 -15.59 12.08 -7.08
C HIS A 192 -15.66 11.21 -5.83
N ASP A 193 -16.74 11.31 -5.08
CA ASP A 193 -16.89 10.62 -3.80
C ASP A 193 -17.04 9.09 -3.98
N THR A 194 -17.58 8.65 -5.12
CA THR A 194 -17.56 7.23 -5.50
C THR A 194 -16.15 6.73 -5.78
N MET A 195 -15.35 7.50 -6.54
CA MET A 195 -13.99 7.11 -6.92
C MET A 195 -13.00 7.23 -5.76
N PHE A 196 -13.21 8.19 -4.87
CA PHE A 196 -12.32 8.57 -3.78
C PHE A 196 -13.08 8.57 -2.45
N ALA A 197 -13.76 7.48 -2.15
CA ALA A 197 -14.67 7.36 -0.99
C ALA A 197 -13.99 7.61 0.37
N PHE A 198 -12.67 7.48 0.45
CA PHE A 198 -11.87 7.74 1.66
C PHE A 198 -11.14 9.10 1.62
N SER A 199 -11.44 9.93 0.62
CA SER A 199 -10.93 11.30 0.58
C SER A 199 -11.55 12.14 1.69
N GLU A 200 -10.78 13.02 2.31
CA GLU A 200 -11.27 14.01 3.27
C GLU A 200 -12.29 15.00 2.64
N LEU A 201 -12.27 15.11 1.31
CA LEU A 201 -13.23 15.93 0.56
C LEU A 201 -14.55 15.20 0.29
N ALA A 202 -14.62 13.89 0.48
CA ALA A 202 -15.84 13.12 0.26
C ALA A 202 -16.83 13.38 1.40
N ASN A 203 -17.96 14.01 1.10
CA ASN A 203 -18.99 14.34 2.07
C ASN A 203 -20.41 13.97 1.61
N THR A 204 -20.55 13.33 0.46
CA THR A 204 -21.82 12.76 0.04
C THR A 204 -22.09 11.48 0.82
N LEU A 205 -23.30 11.34 1.37
CA LEU A 205 -23.74 10.11 2.01
C LEU A 205 -23.81 9.03 0.94
N GLN A 206 -22.89 8.08 1.01
CA GLN A 206 -22.93 6.88 0.17
C GLN A 206 -23.53 5.73 0.95
N GLU A 207 -24.65 5.23 0.51
CA GLU A 207 -25.29 4.05 1.12
C GLU A 207 -24.41 2.81 1.01
N ARG A 208 -23.60 2.72 -0.05
CA ARG A 208 -22.64 1.64 -0.28
C ARG A 208 -21.36 2.17 -0.91
N VAL A 209 -20.23 1.89 -0.27
CA VAL A 209 -18.90 2.12 -0.84
C VAL A 209 -18.50 0.89 -1.64
N ASP A 210 -18.21 1.06 -2.94
CA ASP A 210 -17.56 0.01 -3.71
C ASP A 210 -16.09 -0.08 -3.28
N ILE A 211 -15.80 -1.07 -2.44
CA ILE A 211 -14.46 -1.30 -1.88
C ILE A 211 -13.42 -1.48 -3.00
N SER A 212 -13.78 -2.15 -4.10
CA SER A 212 -12.89 -2.37 -5.24
C SER A 212 -12.50 -1.05 -5.92
N VAL A 213 -13.46 -0.15 -6.10
CA VAL A 213 -13.21 1.19 -6.66
C VAL A 213 -12.43 2.04 -5.66
N ALA A 214 -12.83 2.07 -4.39
CA ALA A 214 -12.21 2.89 -3.35
C ALA A 214 -10.74 2.54 -3.13
N ASN A 215 -10.38 1.26 -3.08
CA ASN A 215 -9.01 0.79 -2.82
C ASN A 215 -8.11 0.71 -4.06
N GLY A 216 -8.68 0.66 -5.27
CA GLY A 216 -7.87 0.58 -6.47
C GLY A 216 -7.02 1.84 -6.69
N LEU A 217 -5.72 1.70 -6.93
CA LEU A 217 -4.84 2.81 -7.29
C LEU A 217 -5.12 3.30 -8.71
N LYS A 218 -5.43 2.39 -9.64
CA LYS A 218 -5.88 2.74 -10.99
C LYS A 218 -7.38 3.02 -10.97
N LYS A 219 -7.76 4.22 -11.36
CA LYS A 219 -9.15 4.66 -11.52
C LYS A 219 -9.51 4.77 -13.01
N VAL A 220 -10.79 4.65 -13.33
CA VAL A 220 -11.32 4.90 -14.67
C VAL A 220 -12.44 5.93 -14.53
N TYR A 221 -12.34 6.99 -15.30
CA TYR A 221 -13.37 8.02 -15.40
C TYR A 221 -13.73 8.26 -16.86
N ILE A 222 -15.01 8.18 -17.17
CA ILE A 222 -15.53 8.46 -18.52
C ILE A 222 -16.15 9.85 -18.48
N GLY A 223 -15.47 10.80 -19.10
CA GLY A 223 -15.88 12.21 -19.12
C GLY A 223 -16.52 12.63 -20.45
N GLN A 224 -16.87 13.91 -20.54
CA GLN A 224 -17.35 14.55 -21.75
C GLN A 224 -16.21 14.70 -22.79
N PRO A 225 -16.52 14.91 -24.11
CA PRO A 225 -15.49 14.98 -25.15
C PRO A 225 -14.41 16.04 -24.98
N TYR A 226 -14.65 17.11 -24.22
CA TYR A 226 -13.64 18.13 -23.93
C TYR A 226 -12.49 17.63 -23.02
N SER A 227 -12.67 16.53 -22.32
CA SER A 227 -11.57 15.89 -21.58
C SER A 227 -10.57 15.14 -22.49
N LEU A 228 -10.80 15.09 -23.81
CA LEU A 228 -9.89 14.54 -24.81
C LEU A 228 -8.59 15.36 -24.98
N ALA A 229 -8.48 16.53 -24.34
CA ALA A 229 -7.24 17.33 -24.37
C ALA A 229 -6.07 16.70 -23.60
N PHE A 230 -6.34 15.70 -22.74
CA PHE A 230 -5.29 15.03 -21.98
C PHE A 230 -4.55 13.99 -22.81
N LYS A 231 -3.23 14.01 -22.72
CA LYS A 231 -2.38 13.01 -23.35
C LYS A 231 -2.02 11.90 -22.36
N VAL A 232 -1.79 10.71 -22.91
CA VAL A 232 -1.33 9.58 -22.09
C VAL A 232 0.00 9.93 -21.43
N GLY A 233 0.09 9.71 -20.12
CA GLY A 233 1.29 10.00 -19.32
C GLY A 233 1.35 11.42 -18.73
N GLU A 234 0.44 12.32 -19.10
CA GLU A 234 0.37 13.63 -18.46
C GLU A 234 -0.25 13.53 -17.05
N PRO A 235 0.31 14.23 -16.04
CA PRO A 235 -0.31 14.37 -14.74
C PRO A 235 -1.64 15.10 -14.83
N VAL A 236 -2.60 14.66 -14.05
CA VAL A 236 -3.92 15.29 -13.97
C VAL A 236 -4.24 15.60 -12.53
N LEU A 237 -4.53 16.88 -12.25
CA LEU A 237 -5.12 17.31 -10.98
C LEU A 237 -6.62 17.01 -11.02
N VAL A 238 -7.08 16.25 -10.06
CA VAL A 238 -8.51 15.98 -9.89
C VAL A 238 -9.11 17.07 -9.01
N TYR A 239 -10.08 17.80 -9.57
CA TYR A 239 -10.83 18.84 -8.86
C TYR A 239 -12.25 18.37 -8.60
N ARG A 240 -12.65 18.32 -7.33
CA ARG A 240 -14.02 18.03 -6.92
C ARG A 240 -14.87 19.30 -7.09
N LYS A 241 -15.86 19.27 -7.97
CA LYS A 241 -16.80 20.38 -8.13
C LYS A 241 -17.70 20.49 -6.89
N TYR A 242 -18.03 21.70 -6.53
CA TYR A 242 -19.03 22.03 -5.52
C TYR A 242 -20.21 22.72 -6.21
N THR A 243 -21.40 22.22 -5.99
CA THR A 243 -22.65 22.82 -6.48
C THR A 243 -23.38 23.51 -5.32
N GLY A 244 -23.63 24.79 -5.44
CA GLY A 244 -24.33 25.56 -4.41
C GLY A 244 -23.52 25.78 -3.12
N ASN A 245 -24.24 25.91 -1.99
CA ASN A 245 -23.63 26.11 -0.67
C ASN A 245 -23.24 24.80 0.04
N GLU A 246 -23.48 23.65 -0.58
CA GLU A 246 -23.21 22.36 0.03
C GLU A 246 -21.72 22.00 -0.13
N GLY A 247 -21.07 21.72 0.98
CA GLY A 247 -19.77 21.08 1.02
C GLY A 247 -18.56 21.94 0.66
N ARG A 248 -18.65 23.27 0.72
CA ARG A 248 -17.43 24.08 0.72
C ARG A 248 -16.69 23.84 2.03
N PRO A 249 -15.39 23.47 2.01
CA PRO A 249 -14.58 23.51 3.21
C PRO A 249 -14.65 24.94 3.76
N GLY A 250 -14.99 25.10 5.03
CA GLY A 250 -14.83 26.38 5.70
C GLY A 250 -13.37 26.79 5.60
N TYR A 251 -13.11 28.01 5.13
CA TYR A 251 -11.81 28.64 5.26
C TYR A 251 -11.56 29.03 6.70
#